data_d3b6dfbcb10993aaca817178859d52df
#
_entry.id   d3b6dfbcb10993aaca817178859d52df
#
_cell.length_a   1.000
_cell.length_b   1.000
_cell.length_c   1.000
_cell.angle_alpha   90.00
_cell.angle_beta   90.00
_cell.angle_gamma   90.00
#
_symmetry.space_group_name_H-M   'P 1'
#
loop_
_entity.id
_entity.type
_entity.pdbx_description
1 polymer ?
#
loop_
_entity_poly.entity_id
_entity_poly.type
_entity_poly.pdbx_seq_one_letter_code
_entity_poly.pdbx_strand_id
1 'polypeptide(L)'
;MWTPTTRLKDNWDHLRYGSDLSDAEWAIIAPFLPPPGKTGRPRRWPMREIMNAIFYVLRSGCPWRMVPDCFAPATTVYRWFVRLRDDGVFETMNHHLLMCDRERVGRAASPSAAVIDSQSVKTTEAGGPRGYDAGKKVNGRKRHAMVDTDGRALVLQTHPASVQDRDGAIPLLQASRAAFPFVERAFADSAYAAERVAAATRIVIEIVRKHPDQVGFAVHPRRWVVERFFAWIGRNRRLAKDFEATIASAQAFLYAAAVMLLIRRLARPA
;
A
#
# COMPACT_ATOMS: atom_id res chain seq x y z
N MET A 1 -24.46 8.45 -8.59
CA MET A 1 -25.37 8.91 -7.51
C MET A 1 -25.51 7.77 -6.50
N TRP A 2 -25.48 8.05 -5.20
CA TRP A 2 -25.64 7.03 -4.16
C TRP A 2 -27.11 6.58 -4.09
N THR A 3 -27.37 5.33 -4.44
CA THR A 3 -28.69 4.72 -4.29
C THR A 3 -28.95 4.31 -2.83
N PRO A 4 -30.21 4.07 -2.39
CA PRO A 4 -30.49 3.52 -1.07
C PRO A 4 -29.76 2.21 -0.80
N THR A 5 -29.66 1.33 -1.77
CA THR A 5 -28.92 0.06 -1.68
C THR A 5 -27.41 0.29 -1.49
N THR A 6 -26.82 1.26 -2.21
CA THR A 6 -25.41 1.61 -2.04
C THR A 6 -25.14 2.21 -0.66
N ARG A 7 -26.07 3.04 -0.14
CA ARG A 7 -25.98 3.60 1.21
C ARG A 7 -26.02 2.53 2.29
N LEU A 8 -26.90 1.54 2.15
CA LEU A 8 -26.99 0.41 3.08
C LEU A 8 -25.72 -0.46 3.06
N LYS A 9 -25.21 -0.76 1.88
CA LYS A 9 -23.97 -1.58 1.71
C LYS A 9 -22.72 -0.88 2.21
N ASP A 10 -22.66 0.44 2.16
CA ASP A 10 -21.54 1.27 2.60
C ASP A 10 -21.83 2.01 3.93
N ASN A 11 -22.82 1.55 4.69
CA ASN A 11 -23.14 2.11 6.01
C ASN A 11 -22.15 1.58 7.06
N TRP A 12 -21.47 2.50 7.72
CA TRP A 12 -20.48 2.26 8.77
C TRP A 12 -20.99 2.69 10.16
N ASP A 13 -22.29 3.02 10.28
CA ASP A 13 -22.88 3.58 11.52
C ASP A 13 -22.78 2.62 12.71
N HIS A 14 -22.59 1.32 12.45
CA HIS A 14 -22.37 0.30 13.48
C HIS A 14 -20.93 0.24 14.00
N LEU A 15 -20.00 0.97 13.35
CA LEU A 15 -18.61 1.06 13.77
C LEU A 15 -18.36 2.35 14.54
N ARG A 16 -17.52 2.29 15.58
CA ARG A 16 -17.09 3.48 16.35
C ARG A 16 -16.44 4.54 15.46
N TYR A 17 -15.61 4.09 14.50
CA TYR A 17 -15.00 4.91 13.46
C TYR A 17 -15.08 4.20 12.11
N GLY A 18 -15.20 4.94 11.02
CA GLY A 18 -15.20 4.38 9.66
C GLY A 18 -13.87 3.72 9.24
N SER A 19 -12.86 3.73 10.10
CA SER A 19 -11.60 3.00 9.96
C SER A 19 -11.59 1.67 10.72
N ASP A 20 -12.54 1.42 11.62
CA ASP A 20 -12.63 0.19 12.39
C ASP A 20 -12.99 -0.97 11.47
N LEU A 21 -12.53 -2.16 11.85
CA LEU A 21 -12.79 -3.39 11.13
C LEU A 21 -14.19 -3.91 11.44
N SER A 22 -14.97 -4.22 10.42
CA SER A 22 -16.18 -5.03 10.57
C SER A 22 -15.81 -6.46 11.00
N ASP A 23 -16.80 -7.28 11.42
CA ASP A 23 -16.53 -8.67 11.76
C ASP A 23 -16.02 -9.49 10.57
N ALA A 24 -16.55 -9.23 9.38
CA ALA A 24 -16.10 -9.85 8.15
C ALA A 24 -14.66 -9.45 7.79
N GLU A 25 -14.32 -8.17 7.90
CA GLU A 25 -12.95 -7.68 7.68
C GLU A 25 -11.97 -8.24 8.69
N TRP A 26 -12.38 -8.32 9.97
CA TRP A 26 -11.59 -8.92 11.03
C TRP A 26 -11.32 -10.40 10.78
N ALA A 27 -12.33 -11.18 10.41
CA ALA A 27 -12.18 -12.61 10.11
C ALA A 27 -11.14 -12.86 9.00
N ILE A 28 -11.05 -11.97 8.02
CA ILE A 28 -10.07 -12.08 6.93
C ILE A 28 -8.63 -11.91 7.41
N ILE A 29 -8.36 -10.94 8.32
CA ILE A 29 -6.97 -10.62 8.71
C ILE A 29 -6.52 -11.30 10.00
N ALA A 30 -7.43 -11.76 10.84
CA ALA A 30 -7.10 -12.38 12.12
C ALA A 30 -6.08 -13.54 12.01
N PRO A 31 -6.13 -14.42 10.99
CA PRO A 31 -5.18 -15.51 10.83
C PRO A 31 -3.72 -15.10 10.63
N PHE A 32 -3.47 -13.87 10.14
CA PHE A 32 -2.12 -13.35 9.90
C PHE A 32 -1.48 -12.72 11.13
N LEU A 33 -2.29 -12.50 12.17
CA LEU A 33 -1.85 -11.78 13.36
C LEU A 33 -1.29 -12.72 14.41
N PRO A 34 -0.31 -12.28 15.23
CA PRO A 34 0.26 -13.12 16.26
C PRO A 34 -0.80 -13.60 17.25
N PRO A 35 -0.88 -14.91 17.53
CA PRO A 35 -1.78 -15.44 18.53
C PRO A 35 -1.44 -14.90 19.93
N PRO A 36 -2.33 -15.03 20.91
CA PRO A 36 -1.98 -14.78 22.31
C PRO A 36 -0.75 -15.59 22.74
N GLY A 37 0.16 -14.97 23.48
CA GLY A 37 1.33 -15.68 24.01
C GLY A 37 0.90 -16.83 24.94
N LYS A 38 1.59 -17.98 24.82
CA LYS A 38 1.35 -19.16 25.69
C LYS A 38 1.95 -18.96 27.08
N THR A 39 2.96 -18.11 27.22
CA THR A 39 3.70 -17.85 28.46
C THR A 39 3.78 -16.35 28.72
N GLY A 40 3.97 -15.98 29.98
CA GLY A 40 4.08 -14.60 30.43
C GLY A 40 2.72 -13.92 30.66
N ARG A 41 2.74 -12.58 30.86
CA ARG A 41 1.53 -11.81 31.13
C ARG A 41 0.64 -11.76 29.88
N PRO A 42 -0.65 -12.17 29.96
CA PRO A 42 -1.58 -12.08 28.83
C PRO A 42 -1.69 -10.66 28.27
N ARG A 43 -1.91 -10.57 26.97
CA ARG A 43 -2.17 -9.29 26.32
C ARG A 43 -3.46 -8.68 26.86
N ARG A 44 -3.36 -7.47 27.39
CA ARG A 44 -4.52 -6.75 27.96
C ARG A 44 -5.53 -6.34 26.90
N TRP A 45 -5.03 -5.92 25.71
CA TRP A 45 -5.88 -5.38 24.66
C TRP A 45 -6.05 -6.41 23.53
N PRO A 46 -7.29 -6.65 23.05
CA PRO A 46 -7.53 -7.50 21.90
C PRO A 46 -6.74 -7.02 20.68
N MET A 47 -6.25 -7.94 19.85
CA MET A 47 -5.49 -7.56 18.65
C MET A 47 -6.34 -6.77 17.65
N ARG A 48 -7.65 -7.03 17.59
CA ARG A 48 -8.59 -6.26 16.78
C ARG A 48 -8.58 -4.79 17.16
N GLU A 49 -8.60 -4.45 18.46
CA GLU A 49 -8.54 -3.06 18.93
C GLU A 49 -7.21 -2.39 18.60
N ILE A 50 -6.13 -3.13 18.62
CA ILE A 50 -4.81 -2.64 18.20
C ILE A 50 -4.81 -2.33 16.69
N MET A 51 -5.36 -3.24 15.87
CA MET A 51 -5.47 -3.04 14.43
C MET A 51 -6.41 -1.87 14.08
N ASN A 52 -7.54 -1.75 14.77
CA ASN A 52 -8.45 -0.61 14.63
C ASN A 52 -7.73 0.72 14.89
N ALA A 53 -6.93 0.79 15.95
CA ALA A 53 -6.14 1.98 16.28
C ALA A 53 -5.07 2.28 15.22
N ILE A 54 -4.37 1.26 14.68
CA ILE A 54 -3.41 1.44 13.58
C ILE A 54 -4.10 1.98 12.33
N PHE A 55 -5.24 1.41 11.95
CA PHE A 55 -6.02 1.88 10.80
C PHE A 55 -6.65 3.26 11.05
N TYR A 56 -6.99 3.59 12.30
CA TYR A 56 -7.38 4.95 12.66
C TYR A 56 -6.25 5.96 12.42
N VAL A 57 -5.03 5.68 12.88
CA VAL A 57 -3.85 6.52 12.61
C VAL A 57 -3.59 6.67 11.11
N LEU A 58 -3.66 5.57 10.36
CA LEU A 58 -3.52 5.58 8.91
C LEU A 58 -4.58 6.48 8.25
N ARG A 59 -5.84 6.32 8.63
CA ARG A 59 -6.98 7.01 8.01
C ARG A 59 -7.07 8.48 8.39
N SER A 60 -6.92 8.80 9.67
CA SER A 60 -7.01 10.16 10.20
C SER A 60 -5.74 11.00 10.00
N GLY A 61 -4.57 10.33 9.93
CA GLY A 61 -3.25 10.98 9.85
C GLY A 61 -2.80 11.58 11.20
N CYS A 62 -3.49 11.30 12.30
CA CYS A 62 -3.14 11.87 13.60
C CYS A 62 -1.76 11.40 14.09
N PRO A 63 -1.04 12.22 14.85
CA PRO A 63 0.13 11.77 15.58
C PRO A 63 -0.21 10.61 16.53
N TRP A 64 0.73 9.70 16.76
CA TRP A 64 0.52 8.56 17.68
C TRP A 64 0.01 8.96 19.05
N ARG A 65 0.50 10.08 19.59
CA ARG A 65 0.08 10.60 20.91
C ARG A 65 -1.34 11.14 20.96
N MET A 66 -1.98 11.32 19.80
CA MET A 66 -3.37 11.78 19.66
C MET A 66 -4.35 10.65 19.31
N VAL A 67 -3.91 9.40 19.47
CA VAL A 67 -4.83 8.25 19.38
C VAL A 67 -5.88 8.38 20.48
N PRO A 68 -7.19 8.33 20.16
CA PRO A 68 -8.26 8.50 21.15
C PRO A 68 -8.20 7.48 22.30
N ASP A 69 -8.60 7.89 23.50
CA ASP A 69 -8.56 7.07 24.74
C ASP A 69 -9.48 5.84 24.69
N CYS A 70 -10.43 5.80 23.75
CA CYS A 70 -11.25 4.61 23.51
C CYS A 70 -10.48 3.43 22.89
N PHE A 71 -9.27 3.67 22.39
CA PHE A 71 -8.33 2.61 21.93
C PHE A 71 -7.33 2.23 23.04
N ALA A 72 -6.47 1.27 22.72
CA ALA A 72 -5.33 0.97 23.57
C ALA A 72 -4.39 2.19 23.68
N PRO A 73 -3.65 2.35 24.80
CA PRO A 73 -2.71 3.44 24.96
C PRO A 73 -1.77 3.58 23.75
N ALA A 74 -1.53 4.80 23.30
CA ALA A 74 -0.73 5.12 22.11
C ALA A 74 0.62 4.40 22.05
N THR A 75 1.30 4.27 23.19
CA THR A 75 2.58 3.54 23.30
C THR A 75 2.41 2.05 23.05
N THR A 76 1.28 1.46 23.44
CA THR A 76 0.96 0.05 23.18
C THR A 76 0.68 -0.15 21.69
N VAL A 77 -0.14 0.72 21.08
CA VAL A 77 -0.46 0.66 19.65
C VAL A 77 0.81 0.82 18.82
N TYR A 78 1.64 1.81 19.14
CA TYR A 78 2.89 2.06 18.42
C TYR A 78 3.87 0.87 18.52
N ARG A 79 4.04 0.26 19.69
CA ARG A 79 4.89 -0.93 19.85
C ARG A 79 4.38 -2.11 19.02
N TRP A 80 3.08 -2.29 18.94
CA TRP A 80 2.50 -3.32 18.08
C TRP A 80 2.67 -3.00 16.60
N PHE A 81 2.49 -1.74 16.19
CA PHE A 81 2.78 -1.33 14.83
C PHE A 81 4.24 -1.63 14.44
N VAL A 82 5.19 -1.27 15.30
CA VAL A 82 6.62 -1.55 15.09
C VAL A 82 6.87 -3.06 14.97
N ARG A 83 6.30 -3.87 15.85
CA ARG A 83 6.44 -5.32 15.79
C ARG A 83 5.86 -5.91 14.50
N LEU A 84 4.63 -5.55 14.14
CA LEU A 84 3.98 -6.04 12.91
C LEU A 84 4.73 -5.60 11.65
N ARG A 85 5.32 -4.40 11.67
CA ARG A 85 6.21 -3.90 10.64
C ARG A 85 7.47 -4.76 10.52
N ASP A 86 8.17 -4.98 11.62
CA ASP A 86 9.45 -5.67 11.65
C ASP A 86 9.29 -7.18 11.34
N ASP A 87 8.16 -7.77 11.71
CA ASP A 87 7.76 -9.14 11.37
C ASP A 87 7.23 -9.27 9.91
N GLY A 88 7.14 -8.18 9.11
CA GLY A 88 6.66 -8.19 7.72
C GLY A 88 5.18 -8.57 7.56
N VAL A 89 4.37 -8.36 8.60
CA VAL A 89 2.97 -8.85 8.62
C VAL A 89 2.11 -8.14 7.57
N PHE A 90 2.31 -6.84 7.34
CA PHE A 90 1.54 -6.07 6.35
C PHE A 90 1.84 -6.52 4.91
N GLU A 91 3.10 -6.82 4.61
CA GLU A 91 3.54 -7.38 3.33
C GLU A 91 2.93 -8.76 3.09
N THR A 92 2.99 -9.63 4.10
CA THR A 92 2.43 -10.99 4.05
C THR A 92 0.91 -10.94 3.85
N MET A 93 0.19 -10.09 4.60
CA MET A 93 -1.24 -9.87 4.40
C MET A 93 -1.53 -9.43 2.97
N ASN A 94 -0.83 -8.38 2.49
CA ASN A 94 -1.06 -7.86 1.15
C ASN A 94 -0.88 -8.94 0.08
N HIS A 95 0.18 -9.75 0.19
CA HIS A 95 0.48 -10.82 -0.77
C HIS A 95 -0.66 -11.85 -0.85
N HIS A 96 -1.14 -12.35 0.28
CA HIS A 96 -2.21 -13.36 0.30
C HIS A 96 -3.56 -12.76 -0.10
N LEU A 97 -3.91 -11.60 0.43
CA LEU A 97 -5.20 -10.96 0.15
C LEU A 97 -5.34 -10.52 -1.30
N LEU A 98 -4.26 -10.12 -1.93
CA LEU A 98 -4.27 -9.81 -3.36
C LEU A 98 -4.59 -11.05 -4.20
N MET A 99 -4.03 -12.22 -3.87
CA MET A 99 -4.32 -13.48 -4.55
C MET A 99 -5.81 -13.84 -4.39
N CYS A 100 -6.33 -13.79 -3.17
CA CYS A 100 -7.76 -14.04 -2.90
C CYS A 100 -8.67 -13.06 -3.67
N ASP A 101 -8.33 -11.75 -3.72
CA ASP A 101 -9.16 -10.77 -4.46
C ASP A 101 -9.07 -10.96 -5.97
N ARG A 102 -7.97 -11.51 -6.50
CA ARG A 102 -7.86 -11.88 -7.91
C ARG A 102 -8.75 -13.07 -8.24
N GLU A 103 -8.68 -14.14 -7.43
CA GLU A 103 -9.51 -15.33 -7.60
C GLU A 103 -11.00 -15.00 -7.47
N ARG A 104 -11.38 -14.12 -6.51
CA ARG A 104 -12.76 -13.65 -6.34
C ARG A 104 -13.36 -13.04 -7.62
N VAL A 105 -12.53 -12.42 -8.45
CA VAL A 105 -12.97 -11.84 -9.74
C VAL A 105 -12.66 -12.72 -10.94
N GLY A 106 -12.40 -14.01 -10.73
CA GLY A 106 -12.18 -14.99 -11.79
C GLY A 106 -10.82 -14.90 -12.48
N ARG A 107 -9.81 -14.30 -11.83
CA ARG A 107 -8.44 -14.25 -12.34
C ARG A 107 -7.55 -15.27 -11.66
N ALA A 108 -6.48 -15.70 -12.33
CA ALA A 108 -5.43 -16.48 -11.70
C ALA A 108 -4.86 -15.76 -10.49
N ALA A 109 -4.59 -16.49 -9.38
CA ALA A 109 -4.06 -15.93 -8.14
C ALA A 109 -2.80 -15.10 -8.39
N SER A 110 -1.82 -15.64 -9.11
CA SER A 110 -0.60 -14.90 -9.49
C SER A 110 -0.79 -14.12 -10.79
N PRO A 111 -0.41 -12.83 -10.84
CA PRO A 111 -0.46 -12.05 -12.07
C PRO A 111 0.66 -12.44 -13.05
N SER A 112 0.38 -12.30 -14.37
CA SER A 112 1.38 -12.43 -15.42
C SER A 112 1.88 -11.08 -15.94
N ALA A 113 1.16 -9.99 -15.63
CA ALA A 113 1.52 -8.64 -16.03
C ALA A 113 1.33 -7.64 -14.89
N ALA A 114 2.15 -6.60 -14.91
CA ALA A 114 2.16 -5.55 -13.89
C ALA A 114 2.27 -4.15 -14.50
N VAL A 115 2.07 -3.13 -13.69
CA VAL A 115 2.29 -1.71 -14.02
C VAL A 115 3.17 -1.11 -12.94
N ILE A 116 4.17 -0.34 -13.35
CA ILE A 116 5.13 0.30 -12.42
C ILE A 116 5.03 1.81 -12.57
N ASP A 117 5.04 2.51 -11.43
CA ASP A 117 5.20 3.96 -11.38
C ASP A 117 5.72 4.40 -10.01
N SER A 118 6.08 5.68 -9.89
CA SER A 118 6.55 6.29 -8.66
C SER A 118 5.82 7.58 -8.32
N GLN A 119 5.65 7.79 -7.02
CA GLN A 119 5.12 9.04 -6.47
C GLN A 119 6.12 9.65 -5.49
N SER A 120 6.54 10.90 -5.75
CA SER A 120 7.35 11.66 -4.77
C SER A 120 6.45 12.44 -3.82
N VAL A 121 6.71 12.31 -2.53
CA VAL A 121 5.93 12.97 -1.46
C VAL A 121 6.87 13.74 -0.53
N LYS A 122 6.41 14.91 -0.05
CA LYS A 122 7.14 15.68 0.94
C LYS A 122 7.23 14.94 2.26
N THR A 123 8.39 14.96 2.90
CA THR A 123 8.54 14.59 4.31
C THR A 123 8.26 15.79 5.21
N THR A 124 8.14 15.52 6.50
CA THR A 124 8.07 16.53 7.56
C THR A 124 9.42 16.67 8.26
N GLU A 125 9.47 17.48 9.30
CA GLU A 125 10.64 17.67 10.18
C GLU A 125 10.95 16.46 11.07
N ALA A 126 10.17 15.39 11.01
CA ALA A 126 10.37 14.16 11.80
C ALA A 126 11.74 13.47 11.57
N GLY A 127 12.50 13.93 10.57
CA GLY A 127 13.84 13.42 10.28
C GLY A 127 13.85 12.18 9.39
N GLY A 128 14.99 11.47 9.42
CA GLY A 128 15.22 10.25 8.67
C GLY A 128 15.62 10.46 7.21
N PRO A 129 15.92 9.37 6.48
CA PRO A 129 16.41 9.44 5.09
C PRO A 129 15.41 10.14 4.17
N ARG A 130 15.87 11.14 3.43
CA ARG A 130 15.10 11.92 2.46
C ARG A 130 16.04 12.41 1.35
N GLY A 131 15.49 12.88 0.23
CA GLY A 131 16.26 13.43 -0.87
C GLY A 131 15.41 14.37 -1.71
N TYR A 132 16.03 15.06 -2.67
CA TYR A 132 15.37 16.00 -3.57
C TYR A 132 15.12 15.37 -4.94
N ASP A 133 13.86 15.30 -5.35
CA ASP A 133 13.45 14.94 -6.70
C ASP A 133 13.45 16.21 -7.57
N ALA A 134 14.47 16.36 -8.41
CA ALA A 134 14.63 17.54 -9.24
C ALA A 134 13.54 17.66 -10.32
N GLY A 135 13.05 16.55 -10.85
CA GLY A 135 12.01 16.53 -11.87
C GLY A 135 10.64 16.98 -11.33
N LYS A 136 10.28 16.51 -10.14
CA LYS A 136 9.00 16.82 -9.48
C LYS A 136 9.11 18.00 -8.49
N LYS A 137 10.34 18.54 -8.27
CA LYS A 137 10.64 19.62 -7.30
C LYS A 137 10.14 19.31 -5.88
N VAL A 138 10.33 18.07 -5.42
CA VAL A 138 9.88 17.58 -4.13
C VAL A 138 11.08 17.15 -3.29
N ASN A 139 11.21 17.74 -2.09
CA ASN A 139 12.14 17.23 -1.08
C ASN A 139 11.40 16.27 -0.14
N GLY A 140 11.80 14.99 -0.17
CA GLY A 140 11.11 13.98 0.60
C GLY A 140 11.47 12.55 0.23
N ARG A 141 10.46 11.71 0.12
CA ARG A 141 10.61 10.29 -0.24
C ARG A 141 9.83 9.96 -1.50
N LYS A 142 10.31 8.96 -2.20
CA LYS A 142 9.67 8.39 -3.37
C LYS A 142 9.06 7.04 -3.01
N ARG A 143 7.82 6.86 -3.40
CA ARG A 143 7.05 5.63 -3.27
C ARG A 143 7.01 4.95 -4.62
N HIS A 144 7.70 3.84 -4.78
CA HIS A 144 7.57 2.99 -5.95
C HIS A 144 6.49 1.96 -5.73
N ALA A 145 5.62 1.79 -6.72
CA ALA A 145 4.59 0.78 -6.71
C ALA A 145 4.66 -0.07 -7.98
N MET A 146 4.60 -1.36 -7.80
CA MET A 146 4.27 -2.33 -8.82
C MET A 146 2.89 -2.88 -8.50
N VAL A 147 1.95 -2.72 -9.40
CA VAL A 147 0.56 -3.17 -9.24
C VAL A 147 0.17 -4.13 -10.35
N ASP A 148 -0.84 -4.98 -10.13
CA ASP A 148 -1.43 -5.77 -11.22
C ASP A 148 -2.27 -4.88 -12.14
N THR A 149 -2.82 -5.47 -13.21
CA THR A 149 -3.63 -4.75 -14.22
C THR A 149 -4.97 -4.22 -13.70
N ASP A 150 -5.35 -4.54 -12.45
CA ASP A 150 -6.54 -4.02 -11.77
C ASP A 150 -6.19 -3.04 -10.62
N GLY A 151 -4.90 -2.80 -10.38
CA GLY A 151 -4.43 -1.87 -9.36
C GLY A 151 -4.30 -2.47 -7.96
N ARG A 152 -4.08 -3.80 -7.84
CA ARG A 152 -3.69 -4.43 -6.58
C ARG A 152 -2.19 -4.32 -6.42
N ALA A 153 -1.73 -3.90 -5.24
CA ALA A 153 -0.31 -3.76 -4.96
C ALA A 153 0.40 -5.12 -4.94
N LEU A 154 1.39 -5.29 -5.81
CA LEU A 154 2.29 -6.46 -5.81
C LEU A 154 3.47 -6.19 -4.88
N VAL A 155 4.25 -5.18 -5.21
CA VAL A 155 5.41 -4.76 -4.42
C VAL A 155 5.38 -3.24 -4.25
N LEU A 156 5.60 -2.80 -3.03
CA LEU A 156 5.70 -1.39 -2.66
C LEU A 156 7.06 -1.14 -2.01
N GLN A 157 7.73 -0.08 -2.43
CA GLN A 157 9.01 0.33 -1.86
C GLN A 157 9.04 1.84 -1.62
N THR A 158 9.79 2.23 -0.59
CA THR A 158 10.01 3.64 -0.26
C THR A 158 11.52 3.90 -0.16
N HIS A 159 11.98 4.99 -0.73
CA HIS A 159 13.38 5.41 -0.69
C HIS A 159 13.48 6.95 -0.75
N PRO A 160 14.68 7.56 -0.53
CA PRO A 160 14.87 9.00 -0.71
C PRO A 160 14.45 9.44 -2.11
N ALA A 161 13.80 10.59 -2.23
CA ALA A 161 13.27 11.07 -3.51
C ALA A 161 14.36 11.41 -4.55
N SER A 162 15.63 11.57 -4.12
CA SER A 162 16.78 11.74 -5.01
C SER A 162 17.13 10.52 -5.85
N VAL A 163 16.68 9.31 -5.46
CA VAL A 163 16.85 8.10 -6.25
C VAL A 163 16.00 8.23 -7.52
N GLN A 164 16.63 8.07 -8.70
CA GLN A 164 15.91 8.16 -9.97
C GLN A 164 14.94 6.99 -10.16
N ASP A 165 13.87 7.19 -10.93
CA ASP A 165 12.82 6.18 -11.11
C ASP A 165 13.38 4.86 -11.66
N ARG A 166 14.29 4.92 -12.64
CA ARG A 166 15.00 3.76 -13.18
C ARG A 166 15.85 3.02 -12.14
N ASP A 167 16.44 3.73 -11.18
CA ASP A 167 17.29 3.11 -10.15
C ASP A 167 16.46 2.46 -9.05
N GLY A 168 15.36 3.10 -8.66
CA GLY A 168 14.39 2.56 -7.71
C GLY A 168 13.60 1.37 -8.29
N ALA A 169 13.46 1.26 -9.61
CA ALA A 169 12.80 0.13 -10.24
C ALA A 169 13.58 -1.19 -10.09
N ILE A 170 14.90 -1.14 -10.06
CA ILE A 170 15.73 -2.35 -10.00
C ILE A 170 15.40 -3.21 -8.77
N PRO A 171 15.51 -2.70 -7.52
CA PRO A 171 15.17 -3.50 -6.35
C PRO A 171 13.70 -3.89 -6.30
N LEU A 172 12.79 -3.06 -6.85
CA LEU A 172 11.37 -3.38 -6.95
C LEU A 172 11.13 -4.61 -7.83
N LEU A 173 11.75 -4.64 -9.02
CA LEU A 173 11.65 -5.75 -9.98
C LEU A 173 12.29 -7.03 -9.42
N GLN A 174 13.43 -6.93 -8.75
CA GLN A 174 14.09 -8.07 -8.10
C GLN A 174 13.20 -8.67 -6.99
N ALA A 175 12.63 -7.84 -6.13
CA ALA A 175 11.71 -8.28 -5.09
C ALA A 175 10.43 -8.90 -5.70
N SER A 176 9.90 -8.32 -6.77
CA SER A 176 8.71 -8.85 -7.44
C SER A 176 8.97 -10.21 -8.06
N ARG A 177 10.16 -10.48 -8.59
CA ARG A 177 10.51 -11.77 -9.17
C ARG A 177 10.48 -12.92 -8.16
N ALA A 178 10.89 -12.65 -6.93
CA ALA A 178 10.82 -13.63 -5.84
C ALA A 178 9.37 -13.89 -5.40
N ALA A 179 8.56 -12.83 -5.26
CA ALA A 179 7.21 -12.92 -4.74
C ALA A 179 6.15 -13.32 -5.79
N PHE A 180 6.37 -12.94 -7.06
CA PHE A 180 5.45 -13.15 -8.18
C PHE A 180 6.19 -13.70 -9.41
N PRO A 181 6.60 -14.97 -9.39
CA PRO A 181 7.46 -15.56 -10.44
C PRO A 181 6.81 -15.61 -11.83
N PHE A 182 5.50 -15.53 -11.93
CA PHE A 182 4.75 -15.56 -13.18
C PHE A 182 4.59 -14.19 -13.85
N VAL A 183 5.08 -13.11 -13.24
CA VAL A 183 5.07 -11.80 -13.90
C VAL A 183 6.14 -11.79 -15.00
N GLU A 184 5.70 -11.72 -16.24
CA GLU A 184 6.54 -11.71 -17.44
C GLU A 184 6.69 -10.31 -18.03
N ARG A 185 5.71 -9.42 -17.81
CA ARG A 185 5.67 -8.06 -18.37
C ARG A 185 5.37 -7.02 -17.30
N ALA A 186 6.00 -5.85 -17.44
CA ALA A 186 5.63 -4.68 -16.66
C ALA A 186 5.52 -3.44 -17.56
N PHE A 187 4.39 -2.75 -17.47
CA PHE A 187 4.13 -1.50 -18.20
C PHE A 187 4.67 -0.33 -17.37
N ALA A 188 5.42 0.54 -18.02
CA ALA A 188 6.05 1.69 -17.36
C ALA A 188 6.11 2.90 -18.29
N ASP A 189 6.45 4.08 -17.76
CA ASP A 189 6.72 5.26 -18.57
C ASP A 189 8.16 5.30 -19.10
N SER A 190 8.47 6.33 -19.88
CA SER A 190 9.79 6.49 -20.50
C SER A 190 10.94 6.68 -19.49
N ALA A 191 10.67 7.08 -18.25
CA ALA A 191 11.69 7.21 -17.22
C ALA A 191 12.33 5.84 -16.85
N TYR A 192 11.64 4.75 -17.15
CA TYR A 192 12.11 3.37 -16.94
C TYR A 192 12.82 2.77 -18.15
N ALA A 193 12.92 3.48 -19.27
CA ALA A 193 13.59 3.04 -20.50
C ALA A 193 15.12 3.09 -20.34
N ALA A 194 15.67 2.14 -19.58
CA ALA A 194 17.12 2.03 -19.40
C ALA A 194 17.56 0.57 -19.50
N GLU A 195 18.66 0.32 -20.19
CA GLU A 195 19.23 -1.03 -20.37
C GLU A 195 19.44 -1.76 -19.04
N ARG A 196 19.94 -1.04 -18.01
CA ARG A 196 20.11 -1.60 -16.65
C ARG A 196 18.81 -2.04 -15.98
N VAL A 197 17.67 -1.40 -16.31
CA VAL A 197 16.35 -1.83 -15.80
C VAL A 197 15.94 -3.12 -16.50
N ALA A 198 16.12 -3.21 -17.80
CA ALA A 198 15.84 -4.41 -18.58
C ALA A 198 16.75 -5.59 -18.15
N ALA A 199 18.01 -5.31 -17.81
CA ALA A 199 18.97 -6.31 -17.35
C ALA A 199 18.73 -6.77 -15.90
N ALA A 200 17.98 -6.02 -15.10
CA ALA A 200 17.78 -6.31 -13.67
C ALA A 200 17.00 -7.61 -13.41
N THR A 201 16.09 -7.96 -14.33
CA THR A 201 15.25 -9.17 -14.22
C THR A 201 14.86 -9.69 -15.60
N ARG A 202 14.21 -10.87 -15.63
CA ARG A 202 13.61 -11.42 -16.86
C ARG A 202 12.23 -10.81 -17.21
N ILE A 203 11.77 -9.82 -16.44
CA ILE A 203 10.50 -9.15 -16.71
C ILE A 203 10.71 -8.18 -17.86
N VAL A 204 9.95 -8.32 -18.94
CA VAL A 204 9.99 -7.42 -20.08
C VAL A 204 9.35 -6.09 -19.71
N ILE A 205 10.10 -4.99 -19.79
CA ILE A 205 9.57 -3.65 -19.54
C ILE A 205 9.02 -3.07 -20.85
N GLU A 206 7.70 -2.91 -20.90
CA GLU A 206 6.99 -2.32 -22.03
C GLU A 206 6.76 -0.83 -21.77
N ILE A 207 7.44 0.04 -22.53
CA ILE A 207 7.32 1.48 -22.36
C ILE A 207 6.06 1.99 -23.05
N VAL A 208 5.12 2.49 -22.26
CA VAL A 208 3.88 3.11 -22.76
C VAL A 208 4.14 4.59 -23.01
N ARG A 209 4.26 4.96 -24.29
CA ARG A 209 4.51 6.35 -24.71
C ARG A 209 3.22 7.09 -24.99
N LYS A 210 3.25 8.42 -24.86
CA LYS A 210 2.18 9.28 -25.38
C LYS A 210 2.19 9.21 -26.91
N HIS A 211 0.98 9.29 -27.52
CA HIS A 211 0.90 9.45 -28.97
C HIS A 211 1.54 10.79 -29.34
N PRO A 212 2.35 10.89 -30.41
CA PRO A 212 3.02 12.14 -30.82
C PRO A 212 2.08 13.34 -30.98
N ASP A 213 0.89 13.11 -31.52
CA ASP A 213 -0.11 14.15 -31.80
C ASP A 213 -1.08 14.42 -30.63
N GLN A 214 -0.83 13.83 -29.46
CA GLN A 214 -1.70 14.01 -28.32
C GLN A 214 -1.50 15.36 -27.64
N VAL A 215 -2.47 16.26 -27.80
CA VAL A 215 -2.57 17.54 -27.09
C VAL A 215 -3.47 17.37 -25.86
N GLY A 216 -2.99 17.81 -24.68
CA GLY A 216 -3.75 17.78 -23.44
C GLY A 216 -3.66 16.45 -22.67
N PHE A 217 -4.55 16.30 -21.67
CA PHE A 217 -4.63 15.11 -20.82
C PHE A 217 -5.34 13.98 -21.55
N ALA A 218 -4.71 12.81 -21.61
CA ALA A 218 -5.38 11.57 -22.00
C ALA A 218 -5.01 10.43 -21.05
N VAL A 219 -6.00 9.59 -20.81
CA VAL A 219 -5.82 8.37 -20.03
C VAL A 219 -5.04 7.38 -20.88
N HIS A 220 -3.81 7.07 -20.47
CA HIS A 220 -3.02 6.03 -21.14
C HIS A 220 -3.53 4.66 -20.70
N PRO A 221 -4.06 3.84 -21.64
CA PRO A 221 -4.42 2.47 -21.35
C PRO A 221 -3.28 1.77 -20.61
N ARG A 222 -3.60 1.00 -19.56
CA ARG A 222 -2.66 0.27 -18.70
C ARG A 222 -1.93 1.12 -17.65
N ARG A 223 -1.42 2.35 -17.95
CA ARG A 223 -0.69 3.17 -16.97
C ARG A 223 -1.58 3.80 -15.89
N TRP A 224 -2.77 4.28 -16.25
CA TRP A 224 -3.69 4.92 -15.30
C TRP A 224 -4.03 4.07 -14.06
N VAL A 225 -3.79 2.77 -14.15
CA VAL A 225 -4.10 1.81 -13.08
C VAL A 225 -3.24 2.05 -11.84
N VAL A 226 -1.93 2.33 -12.01
CA VAL A 226 -1.04 2.63 -10.89
C VAL A 226 -1.29 4.04 -10.35
N GLU A 227 -1.64 5.00 -11.20
CA GLU A 227 -2.06 6.34 -10.77
C GLU A 227 -3.33 6.26 -9.92
N ARG A 228 -4.30 5.44 -10.34
CA ARG A 228 -5.51 5.13 -9.58
C ARG A 228 -5.18 4.48 -8.24
N PHE A 229 -4.23 3.55 -8.19
CA PHE A 229 -3.78 2.96 -6.95
C PHE A 229 -3.23 4.02 -5.98
N PHE A 230 -2.36 4.91 -6.44
CA PHE A 230 -1.86 6.02 -5.62
C PHE A 230 -2.99 6.94 -5.14
N ALA A 231 -3.97 7.23 -6.00
CA ALA A 231 -5.15 8.01 -5.60
C ALA A 231 -5.97 7.30 -4.52
N TRP A 232 -6.13 5.98 -4.59
CA TRP A 232 -6.87 5.22 -3.58
C TRP A 232 -6.16 5.18 -2.23
N ILE A 233 -4.85 4.89 -2.19
CA ILE A 233 -4.10 4.90 -0.93
C ILE A 233 -3.97 6.32 -0.37
N GLY A 234 -3.90 7.34 -1.22
CA GLY A 234 -3.85 8.76 -0.86
C GLY A 234 -5.10 9.28 -0.11
N ARG A 235 -6.22 8.53 -0.15
CA ARG A 235 -7.39 8.80 0.70
C ARG A 235 -7.10 8.63 2.20
N ASN A 236 -6.00 7.99 2.55
CA ASN A 236 -5.52 7.89 3.93
C ASN A 236 -4.65 9.11 4.24
N ARG A 237 -5.10 9.96 5.17
CA ARG A 237 -4.44 11.23 5.49
C ARG A 237 -2.99 11.05 5.95
N ARG A 238 -2.66 9.91 6.58
CA ARG A 238 -1.27 9.58 6.95
C ARG A 238 -0.35 9.52 5.74
N LEU A 239 -0.89 9.23 4.55
CA LEU A 239 -0.15 9.16 3.29
C LEU A 239 -0.19 10.46 2.46
N ALA A 240 -0.85 11.54 2.92
CA ALA A 240 -0.85 12.83 2.22
C ALA A 240 0.55 13.45 2.13
N LYS A 241 1.39 13.19 3.15
CA LYS A 241 2.84 13.41 3.17
C LYS A 241 3.49 12.15 3.75
N ASP A 242 4.81 12.15 3.87
CA ASP A 242 5.50 11.13 4.65
C ASP A 242 5.85 11.71 6.02
N PHE A 243 5.16 11.24 7.05
CA PHE A 243 5.32 11.68 8.44
C PHE A 243 6.26 10.76 9.23
N GLU A 244 6.81 9.72 8.59
CA GLU A 244 7.54 8.67 9.31
C GLU A 244 9.03 8.99 9.45
N ALA A 245 9.59 8.73 10.63
CA ALA A 245 11.01 8.89 10.87
C ALA A 245 11.86 7.85 10.11
N THR A 246 11.30 6.68 9.79
CA THR A 246 12.02 5.60 9.11
C THR A 246 11.36 5.21 7.80
N ILE A 247 12.17 4.74 6.83
CA ILE A 247 11.68 4.18 5.57
C ILE A 247 10.81 2.94 5.82
N ALA A 248 11.20 2.09 6.77
CA ALA A 248 10.43 0.90 7.12
C ALA A 248 9.02 1.23 7.58
N SER A 249 8.84 2.26 8.44
CA SER A 249 7.51 2.70 8.87
C SER A 249 6.69 3.29 7.72
N ALA A 250 7.32 4.07 6.84
CA ALA A 250 6.66 4.61 5.67
C ALA A 250 6.15 3.48 4.74
N GLN A 251 6.99 2.47 4.49
CA GLN A 251 6.64 1.31 3.68
C GLN A 251 5.52 0.48 4.33
N ALA A 252 5.60 0.24 5.64
CA ALA A 252 4.55 -0.49 6.36
C ALA A 252 3.19 0.19 6.27
N PHE A 253 3.12 1.52 6.32
CA PHE A 253 1.86 2.25 6.11
C PHE A 253 1.36 2.18 4.66
N LEU A 254 2.23 2.08 3.66
CA LEU A 254 1.80 1.82 2.28
C LEU A 254 1.13 0.45 2.17
N TYR A 255 1.74 -0.60 2.72
CA TYR A 255 1.14 -1.93 2.74
C TYR A 255 -0.12 -2.00 3.59
N ALA A 256 -0.15 -1.34 4.76
CA ALA A 256 -1.37 -1.26 5.57
C ALA A 256 -2.54 -0.59 4.81
N ALA A 257 -2.26 0.43 3.98
CA ALA A 257 -3.26 1.05 3.12
C ALA A 257 -3.73 0.11 2.00
N ALA A 258 -2.82 -0.64 1.37
CA ALA A 258 -3.15 -1.65 0.37
C ALA A 258 -3.99 -2.78 0.97
N VAL A 259 -3.61 -3.28 2.16
CA VAL A 259 -4.39 -4.26 2.93
C VAL A 259 -5.80 -3.74 3.21
N MET A 260 -5.95 -2.49 3.69
CA MET A 260 -7.26 -1.89 3.94
C MET A 260 -8.14 -1.84 2.69
N LEU A 261 -7.58 -1.62 1.50
CA LEU A 261 -8.33 -1.69 0.25
C LEU A 261 -8.79 -3.11 -0.07
N LEU A 262 -7.93 -4.09 0.13
CA LEU A 262 -8.22 -5.49 -0.19
C LEU A 262 -9.25 -6.10 0.77
N ILE A 263 -9.12 -5.90 2.07
CA ILE A 263 -10.09 -6.43 3.05
C ILE A 263 -11.49 -5.88 2.80
N ARG A 264 -11.62 -4.58 2.46
CA ARG A 264 -12.90 -3.96 2.11
C ARG A 264 -13.53 -4.53 0.85
N ARG A 265 -12.73 -4.97 -0.11
CA ARG A 265 -13.22 -5.65 -1.31
C ARG A 265 -13.66 -7.07 -1.00
N LEU A 266 -12.85 -7.82 -0.24
CA LEU A 266 -13.10 -9.20 0.11
C LEU A 266 -14.28 -9.38 1.09
N ALA A 267 -14.46 -8.45 2.02
CA ALA A 267 -15.55 -8.48 2.99
C ALA A 267 -16.92 -8.07 2.42
N ARG A 268 -16.95 -7.50 1.20
CA ARG A 268 -18.23 -7.15 0.55
C ARG A 268 -18.89 -8.41 -0.01
N PRO A 269 -20.19 -8.62 0.25
CA PRO A 269 -20.91 -9.68 -0.46
C PRO A 269 -20.85 -9.44 -1.96
N ALA A 270 -20.70 -10.51 -2.71
CA ALA A 270 -20.67 -10.52 -4.18
C ALA A 270 -21.97 -9.95 -4.79
#